data_44ae6c3e4f010f72d641e816bf6df48e
#
_entry.id   44ae6c3e4f010f72d641e816bf6df48e
#
_cell.length_a   1.000
_cell.length_b   1.000
_cell.length_c   1.000
_cell.angle_alpha   90.00
_cell.angle_beta   90.00
_cell.angle_gamma   90.00
#
_symmetry.space_group_name_H-M   'P 1'
#
loop_
_entity.id
_entity.type
_entity.pdbx_description
1 polymer ?
#
loop_
_entity_poly.entity_id
_entity_poly.type
_entity_poly.pdbx_seq_one_letter_code
_entity_poly.pdbx_strand_id
1 'polypeptide(L)'
;MKSNSLRDHFTRTNAAKKAKAANNDPRLSAQVLGRRAGTTMVSQSTPVSDAPSETDSGAAPENVGGIALKFWNDDQNLSGIQSISHKKELKADLLPSYLPWIEGTIAEGVGGQDDMLVKLMVWCLDTHDFKTATDIAEYALLNDFVMPEPFTRDVATVFVEQLSDELLNIKKDTDTAVYADLIQRAIDSTTSQDMPDQVRAKLYRAFGDSLKDAKPDEAITAYEIAIKLDDKVGCKKDLAQLTKAGE
;
A
#
# COMPACT_ATOMS: atom_id res chain seq x y z
N MET A 1 19.29 21.02 9.31
CA MET A 1 19.21 21.09 7.84
C MET A 1 19.66 19.76 7.24
N LYS A 2 18.78 18.75 7.17
CA LYS A 2 18.93 17.50 6.37
C LYS A 2 17.53 16.88 6.26
N SER A 3 16.67 17.40 5.41
CA SER A 3 15.29 16.91 5.26
C SER A 3 14.81 16.85 3.80
N ASN A 4 15.71 16.76 2.82
CA ASN A 4 15.30 16.79 1.41
C ASN A 4 15.69 15.54 0.59
N SER A 5 16.23 14.49 1.20
CA SER A 5 16.77 13.35 0.44
C SER A 5 15.69 12.53 -0.27
N LEU A 6 14.57 12.22 0.39
CA LEU A 6 13.50 11.41 -0.21
C LEU A 6 12.66 12.20 -1.23
N ARG A 7 12.36 13.47 -0.93
CA ARG A 7 11.61 14.35 -1.85
C ARG A 7 12.42 14.66 -3.12
N ASP A 8 13.73 14.86 -2.98
CA ASP A 8 14.65 15.07 -4.12
C ASP A 8 14.85 13.76 -4.91
N HIS A 9 14.86 12.61 -4.24
CA HIS A 9 14.89 11.30 -4.89
C HIS A 9 13.58 11.04 -5.65
N PHE A 10 12.44 11.30 -5.04
CA PHE A 10 11.10 11.19 -5.64
C PHE A 10 10.95 12.08 -6.88
N THR A 11 11.43 13.33 -6.82
CA THR A 11 11.39 14.26 -7.95
C THR A 11 12.32 13.82 -9.10
N ARG A 12 13.52 13.28 -8.77
CA ARG A 12 14.49 12.77 -9.76
C ARG A 12 13.99 11.50 -10.45
N THR A 13 13.40 10.56 -9.71
CA THR A 13 12.90 9.29 -10.27
C THR A 13 11.66 9.51 -11.13
N ASN A 14 10.75 10.43 -10.77
CA ASN A 14 9.63 10.81 -11.61
C ASN A 14 10.07 11.52 -12.91
N ALA A 15 11.10 12.35 -12.85
CA ALA A 15 11.68 12.96 -14.03
C ALA A 15 12.35 11.92 -14.94
N ALA A 16 13.04 10.93 -14.38
CA ALA A 16 13.67 9.83 -15.11
C ALA A 16 12.64 8.87 -15.75
N LYS A 17 11.53 8.56 -15.06
CA LYS A 17 10.40 7.77 -15.62
C LYS A 17 9.74 8.50 -16.78
N LYS A 18 9.49 9.80 -16.65
CA LYS A 18 8.89 10.61 -17.71
C LYS A 18 9.79 10.66 -18.96
N ALA A 19 11.12 10.66 -18.76
CA ALA A 19 12.09 10.58 -19.86
C ALA A 19 12.14 9.19 -20.51
N LYS A 20 12.01 8.09 -19.72
CA LYS A 20 11.94 6.71 -20.24
C LYS A 20 10.62 6.44 -20.98
N ALA A 21 9.50 6.95 -20.49
CA ALA A 21 8.21 6.83 -21.18
C ALA A 21 8.17 7.55 -22.51
N ALA A 22 8.86 8.70 -22.63
CA ALA A 22 8.98 9.44 -23.90
C ALA A 22 9.86 8.73 -24.94
N ASN A 23 10.74 7.81 -24.51
CA ASN A 23 11.65 7.05 -25.40
C ASN A 23 11.10 5.68 -25.83
N ASN A 24 9.93 5.27 -25.31
CA ASN A 24 9.29 3.99 -25.62
C ASN A 24 7.99 4.21 -26.41
N ASP A 25 8.08 4.92 -27.57
CA ASP A 25 6.98 5.01 -28.50
C ASP A 25 6.91 3.71 -29.32
N PRO A 26 5.79 2.94 -29.24
CA PRO A 26 5.63 1.65 -29.93
C PRO A 26 5.66 1.77 -31.47
N ARG A 27 5.69 2.98 -32.01
CA ARG A 27 5.66 3.22 -33.47
C ARG A 27 7.01 3.08 -34.18
N LEU A 28 8.11 2.91 -33.43
CA LEU A 28 9.47 2.80 -34.00
C LEU A 28 10.07 1.39 -33.99
N SER A 29 9.36 0.38 -33.47
CA SER A 29 9.89 -1.00 -33.37
C SER A 29 9.28 -1.98 -34.40
N ALA A 30 8.52 -1.53 -35.38
CA ALA A 30 7.84 -2.38 -36.37
C ALA A 30 8.60 -2.58 -37.70
N GLN A 31 9.89 -2.38 -37.71
CA GLN A 31 10.72 -2.73 -38.88
C GLN A 31 12.00 -3.38 -38.39
N VAL A 32 12.04 -4.64 -38.35
CA VAL A 32 13.11 -5.61 -38.71
C VAL A 32 12.78 -7.01 -38.15
N LEU A 33 12.72 -7.91 -39.07
CA LEU A 33 12.81 -9.36 -39.01
C LEU A 33 11.53 -10.14 -39.29
N GLY A 34 11.44 -10.42 -40.58
CA GLY A 34 10.60 -11.48 -41.14
C GLY A 34 11.29 -12.85 -41.07
N ARG A 35 10.43 -13.82 -41.18
CA ARG A 35 10.64 -15.22 -41.66
C ARG A 35 11.37 -16.22 -40.76
N ARG A 36 10.66 -17.22 -40.26
CA ARG A 36 10.67 -18.56 -40.90
C ARG A 36 9.63 -19.48 -40.29
N ALA A 37 9.10 -20.29 -41.19
CA ALA A 37 7.98 -21.20 -41.14
C ALA A 37 8.30 -22.59 -40.54
N GLY A 38 7.21 -23.28 -40.15
CA GLY A 38 7.04 -24.75 -40.27
C GLY A 38 7.21 -25.49 -38.93
N THR A 39 6.35 -26.35 -38.49
CA THR A 39 5.63 -27.47 -39.03
C THR A 39 4.84 -28.18 -37.93
N THR A 40 3.55 -28.37 -38.14
CA THR A 40 2.66 -29.53 -37.97
C THR A 40 2.69 -30.46 -36.74
N MET A 41 1.50 -30.51 -36.07
CA MET A 41 0.67 -31.67 -35.70
C MET A 41 1.23 -32.76 -34.78
N VAL A 42 0.47 -33.13 -33.73
CA VAL A 42 -0.51 -34.22 -33.70
C VAL A 42 -1.36 -34.18 -32.45
N SER A 43 -2.64 -34.32 -32.66
CA SER A 43 -3.73 -34.51 -31.70
C SER A 43 -3.71 -35.92 -31.10
N GLN A 44 -4.03 -36.10 -29.81
CA GLN A 44 -4.79 -37.28 -29.37
C GLN A 44 -5.53 -37.03 -28.06
N SER A 45 -6.73 -37.51 -28.04
CA SER A 45 -7.86 -37.31 -27.14
C SER A 45 -7.87 -38.26 -25.92
N THR A 46 -8.27 -37.70 -24.76
CA THR A 46 -9.12 -38.19 -23.65
C THR A 46 -8.96 -39.62 -23.07
N PRO A 47 -9.34 -39.90 -21.81
CA PRO A 47 -10.66 -39.60 -21.23
C PRO A 47 -10.69 -39.03 -19.79
N VAL A 48 -11.86 -38.49 -19.49
CA VAL A 48 -12.41 -37.98 -18.25
C VAL A 48 -12.35 -39.00 -17.10
N SER A 49 -11.95 -38.55 -15.91
CA SER A 49 -12.29 -39.18 -14.65
C SER A 49 -12.58 -38.09 -13.60
N ASP A 50 -13.83 -38.06 -13.14
CA ASP A 50 -14.29 -37.27 -12.02
C ASP A 50 -13.60 -37.71 -10.72
N ALA A 51 -12.99 -36.73 -10.01
CA ALA A 51 -12.69 -36.84 -8.59
C ALA A 51 -12.68 -35.43 -7.97
N PRO A 52 -13.06 -35.26 -6.68
CA PRO A 52 -13.49 -34.01 -6.11
C PRO A 52 -12.32 -33.04 -5.93
N SER A 53 -12.61 -31.75 -6.09
CA SER A 53 -11.71 -30.62 -5.92
C SER A 53 -10.96 -30.65 -4.60
N GLU A 54 -9.68 -30.95 -4.66
CA GLU A 54 -8.75 -30.63 -3.59
C GLU A 54 -8.53 -29.10 -3.61
N THR A 55 -8.72 -28.49 -2.45
CA THR A 55 -8.36 -27.10 -2.18
C THR A 55 -6.92 -26.87 -2.58
N ASP A 56 -6.71 -25.94 -3.51
CA ASP A 56 -5.40 -25.48 -3.95
C ASP A 56 -4.61 -24.89 -2.77
N SER A 57 -3.91 -25.76 -2.05
CA SER A 57 -2.82 -25.40 -1.16
C SER A 57 -1.60 -25.18 -2.04
N GLY A 58 -1.41 -23.93 -2.51
CA GLY A 58 -0.33 -23.57 -3.41
C GLY A 58 1.01 -24.14 -2.95
N ALA A 59 1.66 -24.92 -3.80
CA ALA A 59 2.98 -25.47 -3.55
C ALA A 59 3.97 -24.33 -3.28
N ALA A 60 4.90 -24.53 -2.33
CA ALA A 60 5.97 -23.57 -2.07
C ALA A 60 6.72 -23.28 -3.39
N PRO A 61 7.00 -21.99 -3.68
CA PRO A 61 7.68 -21.64 -4.92
C PRO A 61 9.08 -22.26 -4.97
N GLU A 62 9.38 -23.00 -6.03
CA GLU A 62 10.71 -23.57 -6.26
C GLU A 62 11.71 -22.45 -6.58
N ASN A 63 12.89 -22.45 -5.92
CA ASN A 63 13.97 -21.46 -6.07
C ASN A 63 13.78 -20.06 -5.44
N VAL A 64 13.07 -19.94 -4.33
CA VAL A 64 12.94 -18.65 -3.63
C VAL A 64 14.02 -18.51 -2.56
N GLY A 65 14.64 -17.32 -2.44
CA GLY A 65 15.60 -17.00 -1.37
C GLY A 65 15.03 -17.26 0.02
N GLY A 66 15.89 -17.54 1.00
CA GLY A 66 15.48 -17.96 2.34
C GLY A 66 14.43 -17.09 3.02
N ILE A 67 14.44 -15.76 2.77
CA ILE A 67 13.46 -14.84 3.36
C ILE A 67 12.05 -15.01 2.77
N ALA A 68 11.93 -15.27 1.47
CA ALA A 68 10.63 -15.45 0.83
C ALA A 68 10.01 -16.81 1.21
N LEU A 69 10.81 -17.87 1.37
CA LEU A 69 10.33 -19.14 1.90
C LEU A 69 9.86 -19.00 3.35
N LYS A 70 10.61 -18.25 4.18
CA LYS A 70 10.17 -17.92 5.54
C LYS A 70 8.83 -17.19 5.52
N PHE A 71 8.69 -16.16 4.69
CA PHE A 71 7.46 -15.39 4.56
C PHE A 71 6.28 -16.26 4.12
N TRP A 72 6.48 -17.13 3.13
CA TRP A 72 5.44 -18.05 2.70
C TRP A 72 4.94 -18.94 3.85
N ASN A 73 5.86 -19.51 4.66
CA ASN A 73 5.48 -20.32 5.82
C ASN A 73 4.71 -19.50 6.87
N ASP A 74 5.17 -18.28 7.15
CA ASP A 74 4.54 -17.40 8.13
C ASP A 74 3.14 -16.94 7.66
N ASP A 75 2.98 -16.64 6.36
CA ASP A 75 1.70 -16.27 5.75
C ASP A 75 0.70 -17.44 5.78
N GLN A 76 1.16 -18.67 5.52
CA GLN A 76 0.35 -19.87 5.68
C GLN A 76 -0.10 -20.09 7.14
N ASN A 77 0.80 -19.93 8.10
CA ASN A 77 0.47 -20.02 9.52
C ASN A 77 -0.58 -18.97 9.92
N LEU A 78 -0.44 -17.73 9.46
CA LEU A 78 -1.42 -16.66 9.68
C LEU A 78 -2.77 -16.98 9.05
N SER A 79 -2.79 -17.59 7.86
CA SER A 79 -4.05 -17.95 7.18
C SER A 79 -4.88 -18.94 8.00
N GLY A 80 -4.25 -19.85 8.72
CA GLY A 80 -4.89 -20.83 9.61
C GLY A 80 -5.50 -20.25 10.91
N ILE A 81 -5.14 -19.00 11.28
CA ILE A 81 -5.66 -18.35 12.49
C ILE A 81 -6.99 -17.65 12.17
N GLN A 82 -8.03 -17.86 12.97
CA GLN A 82 -9.32 -17.19 12.80
C GLN A 82 -9.43 -15.87 13.59
N SER A 83 -8.75 -15.77 14.73
CA SER A 83 -8.79 -14.60 15.60
C SER A 83 -7.99 -13.45 15.00
N ILE A 84 -8.64 -12.30 14.76
CA ILE A 84 -7.99 -11.08 14.22
C ILE A 84 -6.93 -10.55 15.20
N SER A 85 -7.22 -10.51 16.51
CA SER A 85 -6.25 -10.06 17.51
C SER A 85 -5.01 -10.96 17.55
N HIS A 86 -5.21 -12.28 17.53
CA HIS A 86 -4.09 -13.22 17.50
C HIS A 86 -3.26 -13.12 16.22
N LYS A 87 -3.92 -12.84 15.05
CA LYS A 87 -3.16 -12.54 13.82
C LYS A 87 -2.30 -11.29 13.96
N LYS A 88 -2.84 -10.21 14.55
CA LYS A 88 -2.08 -8.98 14.78
C LYS A 88 -0.90 -9.19 15.73
N GLU A 89 -1.10 -9.93 16.82
CA GLU A 89 -0.02 -10.28 17.76
C GLU A 89 1.09 -11.08 17.07
N LEU A 90 0.73 -12.13 16.31
CA LEU A 90 1.72 -12.93 15.60
C LEU A 90 2.46 -12.11 14.52
N LYS A 91 1.77 -11.22 13.80
CA LYS A 91 2.41 -10.29 12.86
C LYS A 91 3.42 -9.39 13.57
N ALA A 92 3.09 -8.87 14.76
CA ALA A 92 4.00 -8.04 15.55
C ALA A 92 5.27 -8.80 15.97
N ASP A 93 5.15 -10.08 16.31
CA ASP A 93 6.29 -10.94 16.66
C ASP A 93 7.17 -11.27 15.44
N LEU A 94 6.57 -11.44 14.26
CA LEU A 94 7.27 -11.83 13.03
C LEU A 94 7.93 -10.64 12.31
N LEU A 95 7.27 -9.47 12.31
CA LEU A 95 7.65 -8.29 11.53
C LEU A 95 9.11 -7.85 11.71
N PRO A 96 9.70 -7.84 12.93
CA PRO A 96 11.08 -7.43 13.14
C PRO A 96 12.10 -8.20 12.29
N SER A 97 11.80 -9.47 11.96
CA SER A 97 12.67 -10.30 11.15
C SER A 97 12.68 -9.91 9.66
N TYR A 98 11.70 -9.12 9.20
CA TYR A 98 11.55 -8.66 7.83
C TYR A 98 12.04 -7.22 7.62
N LEU A 99 12.15 -6.41 8.68
CA LEU A 99 12.53 -5.00 8.56
C LEU A 99 13.86 -4.78 7.79
N PRO A 100 14.96 -5.53 8.06
CA PRO A 100 16.21 -5.33 7.32
C PRO A 100 16.06 -5.62 5.82
N TRP A 101 15.21 -6.59 5.46
CA TRP A 101 14.94 -6.90 4.06
C TRP A 101 14.10 -5.81 3.39
N ILE A 102 13.06 -5.30 4.07
CA ILE A 102 12.24 -4.17 3.60
C ILE A 102 13.12 -2.94 3.32
N GLU A 103 13.94 -2.56 4.31
CA GLU A 103 14.85 -1.42 4.18
C GLU A 103 15.83 -1.60 3.02
N GLY A 104 16.41 -2.79 2.88
CA GLY A 104 17.32 -3.12 1.78
C GLY A 104 16.64 -3.01 0.41
N THR A 105 15.44 -3.59 0.26
CA THR A 105 14.66 -3.56 -1.00
C THR A 105 14.30 -2.13 -1.42
N ILE A 106 13.86 -1.30 -0.48
CA ILE A 106 13.52 0.10 -0.76
C ILE A 106 14.79 0.91 -1.09
N ALA A 107 15.89 0.66 -0.39
CA ALA A 107 17.16 1.37 -0.59
C ALA A 107 17.82 1.03 -1.93
N GLU A 108 17.75 -0.22 -2.37
CA GLU A 108 18.26 -0.66 -3.67
C GLU A 108 17.47 -0.04 -4.83
N GLY A 109 16.17 0.18 -4.67
CA GLY A 109 15.34 0.91 -5.62
C GLY A 109 15.24 0.28 -7.01
N VAL A 110 15.46 -1.04 -7.12
CA VAL A 110 15.48 -1.76 -8.40
C VAL A 110 14.12 -1.71 -9.09
N GLY A 111 13.04 -1.67 -8.32
CA GLY A 111 11.66 -1.73 -8.83
C GLY A 111 11.29 -3.15 -9.28
N GLY A 112 10.05 -3.29 -9.77
CA GLY A 112 9.47 -4.57 -10.16
C GLY A 112 8.51 -5.09 -9.10
N GLN A 113 7.45 -5.79 -9.54
CA GLN A 113 6.41 -6.32 -8.67
C GLN A 113 7.00 -7.20 -7.56
N ASP A 114 6.61 -6.93 -6.32
CA ASP A 114 6.99 -7.72 -5.16
C ASP A 114 5.79 -7.90 -4.23
N ASP A 115 5.13 -9.05 -4.35
CA ASP A 115 3.93 -9.39 -3.59
C ASP A 115 4.20 -9.53 -2.09
N MET A 116 5.40 -9.98 -1.71
CA MET A 116 5.79 -10.09 -0.32
C MET A 116 5.90 -8.70 0.31
N LEU A 117 6.53 -7.74 -0.38
CA LEU A 117 6.68 -6.37 0.11
C LEU A 117 5.31 -5.71 0.32
N VAL A 118 4.38 -5.88 -0.63
CA VAL A 118 3.02 -5.31 -0.52
C VAL A 118 2.23 -5.96 0.60
N LYS A 119 2.34 -7.27 0.81
CA LYS A 119 1.73 -7.95 1.98
C LYS A 119 2.34 -7.49 3.30
N LEU A 120 3.66 -7.26 3.34
CA LEU A 120 4.33 -6.72 4.52
C LEU A 120 3.89 -5.28 4.83
N MET A 121 3.54 -4.47 3.83
CA MET A 121 2.88 -3.17 4.06
C MET A 121 1.60 -3.34 4.91
N VAL A 122 0.75 -4.31 4.55
CA VAL A 122 -0.48 -4.62 5.30
C VAL A 122 -0.14 -5.10 6.73
N TRP A 123 0.91 -5.92 6.92
CA TRP A 123 1.32 -6.33 8.26
C TRP A 123 1.80 -5.15 9.10
N CYS A 124 2.56 -4.22 8.51
CA CYS A 124 2.98 -2.99 9.18
C CYS A 124 1.78 -2.15 9.63
N LEU A 125 0.74 -2.01 8.79
CA LEU A 125 -0.50 -1.30 9.17
C LEU A 125 -1.21 -1.99 10.33
N ASP A 126 -1.37 -3.31 10.28
CA ASP A 126 -2.00 -4.11 11.32
C ASP A 126 -1.28 -4.03 12.68
N THR A 127 0.03 -3.79 12.67
CA THR A 127 0.89 -3.71 13.87
C THR A 127 1.22 -2.28 14.29
N HIS A 128 0.62 -1.29 13.62
CA HIS A 128 0.81 0.16 13.85
C HIS A 128 2.24 0.65 13.56
N ASP A 129 3.04 -0.08 12.78
CA ASP A 129 4.27 0.46 12.20
C ASP A 129 3.94 1.27 10.93
N PHE A 130 3.22 2.38 11.16
CA PHE A 130 2.74 3.24 10.08
C PHE A 130 3.88 3.87 9.26
N LYS A 131 5.04 4.07 9.89
CA LYS A 131 6.21 4.62 9.19
C LYS A 131 6.67 3.66 8.11
N THR A 132 6.97 2.42 8.47
CA THR A 132 7.42 1.40 7.51
C THR A 132 6.35 1.12 6.46
N ALA A 133 5.05 1.07 6.87
CA ALA A 133 3.94 0.92 5.93
C ALA A 133 3.92 2.03 4.87
N THR A 134 4.11 3.29 5.29
CA THR A 134 4.13 4.44 4.37
C THR A 134 5.35 4.41 3.45
N ASP A 135 6.53 4.04 3.97
CA ASP A 135 7.75 3.89 3.16
C ASP A 135 7.55 2.82 2.06
N ILE A 136 6.93 1.69 2.40
CA ILE A 136 6.58 0.64 1.42
C ILE A 136 5.53 1.13 0.41
N ALA A 137 4.47 1.80 0.89
CA ALA A 137 3.41 2.31 0.01
C ALA A 137 3.96 3.29 -1.02
N GLU A 138 4.78 4.26 -0.60
CA GLU A 138 5.43 5.21 -1.51
C GLU A 138 6.30 4.49 -2.55
N TYR A 139 7.08 3.49 -2.12
CA TYR A 139 7.89 2.70 -3.02
C TYR A 139 7.05 1.90 -4.02
N ALA A 140 5.99 1.24 -3.54
CA ALA A 140 5.09 0.44 -4.37
C ALA A 140 4.35 1.31 -5.40
N LEU A 141 3.83 2.49 -5.00
CA LEU A 141 3.17 3.43 -5.89
C LEU A 141 4.13 4.03 -6.93
N LEU A 142 5.38 4.30 -6.54
CA LEU A 142 6.41 4.78 -7.45
C LEU A 142 6.76 3.76 -8.54
N ASN A 143 6.64 2.48 -8.24
CA ASN A 143 7.00 1.37 -9.12
C ASN A 143 5.79 0.67 -9.76
N ASP A 144 4.59 1.26 -9.65
CA ASP A 144 3.34 0.77 -10.23
C ASP A 144 3.00 -0.68 -9.79
N PHE A 145 3.25 -1.01 -8.51
CA PHE A 145 2.90 -2.30 -7.94
C PHE A 145 1.38 -2.49 -7.89
N VAL A 146 0.97 -3.74 -8.00
CA VAL A 146 -0.43 -4.14 -7.81
C VAL A 146 -0.58 -4.93 -6.53
N MET A 147 -1.79 -4.94 -5.96
CA MET A 147 -2.10 -5.79 -4.82
C MET A 147 -2.17 -7.25 -5.27
N PRO A 148 -1.55 -8.19 -4.53
CA PRO A 148 -1.72 -9.62 -4.79
C PRO A 148 -3.12 -10.10 -4.40
N GLU A 149 -3.54 -11.25 -4.95
CA GLU A 149 -4.76 -11.89 -4.47
C GLU A 149 -4.68 -12.23 -2.97
N PRO A 150 -5.79 -12.17 -2.21
CA PRO A 150 -7.18 -11.96 -2.65
C PRO A 150 -7.64 -10.48 -2.66
N PHE A 151 -6.74 -9.51 -2.62
CA PHE A 151 -7.12 -8.10 -2.64
C PHE A 151 -7.69 -7.71 -3.99
N THR A 152 -8.85 -7.02 -3.97
CA THR A 152 -9.54 -6.56 -5.19
C THR A 152 -9.35 -5.08 -5.49
N ARG A 153 -8.76 -4.34 -4.55
CA ARG A 153 -8.47 -2.90 -4.67
C ARG A 153 -6.97 -2.70 -4.94
N ASP A 154 -6.65 -1.54 -5.52
CA ASP A 154 -5.25 -1.13 -5.77
C ASP A 154 -4.49 -0.81 -4.47
N VAL A 155 -3.15 -0.68 -4.59
CA VAL A 155 -2.25 -0.42 -3.47
C VAL A 155 -2.62 0.87 -2.74
N ALA A 156 -2.93 1.96 -3.46
CA ALA A 156 -3.25 3.25 -2.87
C ALA A 156 -4.52 3.16 -2.02
N THR A 157 -5.56 2.52 -2.56
CA THR A 157 -6.85 2.35 -1.85
C THR A 157 -6.69 1.49 -0.60
N VAL A 158 -6.01 0.35 -0.69
CA VAL A 158 -5.78 -0.54 0.47
C VAL A 158 -4.95 0.16 1.54
N PHE A 159 -3.86 0.83 1.13
CA PHE A 159 -3.01 1.58 2.05
C PHE A 159 -3.77 2.67 2.80
N VAL A 160 -4.48 3.55 2.07
CA VAL A 160 -5.21 4.68 2.67
C VAL A 160 -6.38 4.20 3.53
N GLU A 161 -7.13 3.20 3.09
CA GLU A 161 -8.26 2.64 3.85
C GLU A 161 -7.78 2.07 5.20
N GLN A 162 -6.79 1.19 5.18
CA GLN A 162 -6.30 0.57 6.41
C GLN A 162 -5.57 1.56 7.32
N LEU A 163 -4.72 2.43 6.77
CA LEU A 163 -4.05 3.48 7.56
C LEU A 163 -5.07 4.37 8.27
N SER A 164 -6.09 4.83 7.53
CA SER A 164 -7.12 5.70 8.10
C SER A 164 -7.94 4.99 9.17
N ASP A 165 -8.34 3.73 8.93
CA ASP A 165 -9.13 2.97 9.88
C ASP A 165 -8.35 2.68 11.16
N GLU A 166 -7.07 2.30 11.08
CA GLU A 166 -6.23 2.10 12.27
C GLU A 166 -6.00 3.40 13.04
N LEU A 167 -5.70 4.52 12.35
CA LEU A 167 -5.52 5.82 13.00
C LEU A 167 -6.79 6.30 13.71
N LEU A 168 -7.96 6.15 13.08
CA LEU A 168 -9.25 6.56 13.67
C LEU A 168 -9.70 5.64 14.83
N ASN A 169 -9.15 4.42 14.90
CA ASN A 169 -9.39 3.45 15.98
C ASN A 169 -8.37 3.54 17.13
N ILE A 170 -7.32 4.37 17.00
CA ILE A 170 -6.38 4.62 18.11
C ILE A 170 -7.15 5.17 19.33
N LYS A 171 -6.75 4.73 20.52
CA LYS A 171 -7.39 5.18 21.75
C LYS A 171 -7.34 6.71 21.85
N LYS A 172 -8.45 7.30 22.32
CA LYS A 172 -8.63 8.76 22.42
C LYS A 172 -7.57 9.49 23.23
N ASP A 173 -6.92 8.80 24.15
CA ASP A 173 -5.87 9.36 25.01
C ASP A 173 -4.47 9.30 24.36
N THR A 174 -4.37 8.80 23.12
CA THR A 174 -3.10 8.76 22.39
C THR A 174 -2.91 10.06 21.64
N ASP A 175 -1.73 10.66 21.78
CA ASP A 175 -1.36 11.83 20.98
C ASP A 175 -1.21 11.43 19.50
N THR A 176 -2.16 11.86 18.69
CA THR A 176 -2.16 11.59 17.25
C THR A 176 -1.34 12.60 16.45
N ALA A 177 -0.89 13.71 17.09
CA ALA A 177 -0.08 14.74 16.43
C ALA A 177 1.25 14.17 15.89
N VAL A 178 1.77 13.11 16.51
CA VAL A 178 2.98 12.41 16.06
C VAL A 178 2.85 11.80 14.66
N TYR A 179 1.62 11.60 14.18
CA TYR A 179 1.35 11.02 12.85
C TYR A 179 1.07 12.08 11.77
N ALA A 180 1.02 13.38 12.10
CA ALA A 180 0.65 14.44 11.15
C ALA A 180 1.52 14.42 9.87
N ASP A 181 2.85 14.38 10.03
CA ASP A 181 3.79 14.35 8.90
C ASP A 181 3.63 13.08 8.06
N LEU A 182 3.34 11.95 8.70
CA LEU A 182 3.12 10.67 8.04
C LEU A 182 1.83 10.68 7.22
N ILE A 183 0.75 11.22 7.80
CA ILE A 183 -0.55 11.35 7.10
C ILE A 183 -0.41 12.31 5.92
N GLN A 184 0.35 13.42 6.08
CA GLN A 184 0.65 14.31 4.96
C GLN A 184 1.38 13.58 3.83
N ARG A 185 2.36 12.73 4.13
CA ARG A 185 3.05 11.89 3.13
C ARG A 185 2.06 10.96 2.41
N ALA A 186 1.15 10.34 3.15
CA ALA A 186 0.12 9.47 2.58
C ALA A 186 -0.82 10.25 1.64
N ILE A 187 -1.23 11.47 2.00
CA ILE A 187 -2.01 12.37 1.14
C ILE A 187 -1.21 12.70 -0.14
N ASP A 188 0.03 13.14 0.01
CA ASP A 188 0.87 13.58 -1.11
C ASP A 188 1.13 12.44 -2.11
N SER A 189 1.46 11.25 -1.61
CA SER A 189 1.77 10.07 -2.44
C SER A 189 0.55 9.50 -3.18
N THR A 190 -0.65 9.72 -2.66
CA THR A 190 -1.90 9.18 -3.22
C THR A 190 -2.77 10.23 -3.92
N THR A 191 -2.35 11.49 -3.99
CA THR A 191 -3.15 12.59 -4.58
C THR A 191 -3.57 12.32 -6.03
N SER A 192 -2.72 11.69 -6.83
CA SER A 192 -3.00 11.36 -8.24
C SER A 192 -3.72 10.02 -8.44
N GLN A 193 -3.96 9.29 -7.37
CA GLN A 193 -4.59 7.97 -7.43
C GLN A 193 -6.11 8.10 -7.37
N ASP A 194 -6.82 7.32 -8.19
CA ASP A 194 -8.27 7.20 -8.10
C ASP A 194 -8.63 6.26 -6.95
N MET A 195 -9.53 6.69 -6.07
CA MET A 195 -10.01 5.89 -4.94
C MET A 195 -11.41 6.37 -4.50
N PRO A 196 -12.19 5.53 -3.80
CA PRO A 196 -13.50 5.93 -3.29
C PRO A 196 -13.42 7.17 -2.38
N ASP A 197 -14.34 8.11 -2.58
CA ASP A 197 -14.41 9.36 -1.80
C ASP A 197 -14.45 9.11 -0.29
N GLN A 198 -15.13 8.05 0.16
CA GLN A 198 -15.22 7.67 1.58
C GLN A 198 -13.83 7.28 2.16
N VAL A 199 -12.99 6.64 1.37
CA VAL A 199 -11.64 6.25 1.79
C VAL A 199 -10.79 7.51 1.96
N ARG A 200 -10.80 8.39 0.96
CA ARG A 200 -10.08 9.66 1.01
C ARG A 200 -10.60 10.58 2.12
N ALA A 201 -11.91 10.61 2.34
CA ALA A 201 -12.52 11.38 3.44
C ALA A 201 -12.02 10.96 4.82
N LYS A 202 -11.87 9.65 5.07
CA LYS A 202 -11.32 9.13 6.32
C LYS A 202 -9.87 9.58 6.54
N LEU A 203 -9.05 9.60 5.48
CA LEU A 203 -7.66 10.08 5.57
C LEU A 203 -7.60 11.55 5.97
N TYR A 204 -8.41 12.41 5.32
CA TYR A 204 -8.48 13.83 5.69
C TYR A 204 -9.05 14.06 7.08
N ARG A 205 -10.00 13.22 7.53
CA ARG A 205 -10.48 13.25 8.91
C ARG A 205 -9.35 12.90 9.89
N ALA A 206 -8.62 11.81 9.67
CA ALA A 206 -7.49 11.43 10.50
C ALA A 206 -6.40 12.53 10.52
N PHE A 207 -6.19 13.21 9.40
CA PHE A 207 -5.29 14.36 9.30
C PHE A 207 -5.77 15.52 10.18
N GLY A 208 -7.05 15.91 10.09
CA GLY A 208 -7.64 16.91 10.96
C GLY A 208 -7.52 16.56 12.46
N ASP A 209 -7.78 15.29 12.81
CA ASP A 209 -7.64 14.78 14.17
C ASP A 209 -6.19 14.89 14.68
N SER A 210 -5.19 14.76 13.82
CA SER A 210 -3.76 14.90 14.18
C SER A 210 -3.28 16.35 14.32
N LEU A 211 -3.99 17.30 13.71
CA LEU A 211 -3.59 18.71 13.65
C LEU A 211 -4.36 19.60 14.66
N LYS A 212 -5.53 19.15 15.13
CA LYS A 212 -6.51 19.99 15.84
C LYS A 212 -5.96 20.79 17.02
N ASP A 213 -4.99 20.23 17.75
CA ASP A 213 -4.43 20.87 18.95
C ASP A 213 -3.24 21.78 18.63
N ALA A 214 -2.44 21.46 17.62
CA ALA A 214 -1.24 22.20 17.26
C ALA A 214 -1.45 23.23 16.13
N LYS A 215 -2.36 22.93 15.20
CA LYS A 215 -2.60 23.71 13.97
C LYS A 215 -4.09 23.73 13.62
N PRO A 216 -4.93 24.41 14.42
CA PRO A 216 -6.38 24.39 14.28
C PRO A 216 -6.87 24.83 12.90
N ASP A 217 -6.25 25.82 12.26
CA ASP A 217 -6.66 26.32 10.94
C ASP A 217 -6.44 25.25 9.84
N GLU A 218 -5.31 24.51 9.91
CA GLU A 218 -5.05 23.40 8.99
C GLU A 218 -6.03 22.24 9.24
N ALA A 219 -6.37 21.98 10.52
CA ALA A 219 -7.35 20.96 10.90
C ALA A 219 -8.77 21.31 10.38
N ILE A 220 -9.19 22.55 10.49
CA ILE A 220 -10.46 23.04 9.91
C ILE A 220 -10.51 22.73 8.41
N THR A 221 -9.44 23.11 7.68
CA THR A 221 -9.36 22.85 6.23
C THR A 221 -9.45 21.36 5.92
N ALA A 222 -8.76 20.52 6.69
CA ALA A 222 -8.79 19.07 6.52
C ALA A 222 -10.20 18.48 6.75
N TYR A 223 -10.88 18.92 7.80
CA TYR A 223 -12.26 18.49 8.09
C TYR A 223 -13.27 18.96 7.03
N GLU A 224 -13.10 20.17 6.49
CA GLU A 224 -13.95 20.66 5.40
C GLU A 224 -13.80 19.80 4.14
N ILE A 225 -12.57 19.42 3.78
CA ILE A 225 -12.31 18.50 2.69
C ILE A 225 -12.95 17.13 2.96
N ALA A 226 -12.77 16.58 4.17
CA ALA A 226 -13.34 15.30 4.56
C ALA A 226 -14.86 15.29 4.44
N ILE A 227 -15.55 16.31 4.93
CA ILE A 227 -17.02 16.44 4.89
C ILE A 227 -17.52 16.63 3.44
N LYS A 228 -16.77 17.36 2.61
CA LYS A 228 -17.11 17.55 1.20
C LYS A 228 -17.06 16.24 0.42
N LEU A 229 -16.10 15.36 0.74
CA LEU A 229 -15.95 14.04 0.13
C LEU A 229 -16.98 13.04 0.65
N ASP A 230 -17.22 13.03 1.97
CA ASP A 230 -18.24 12.19 2.62
C ASP A 230 -18.90 12.93 3.79
N ASP A 231 -20.15 13.34 3.59
CA ASP A 231 -20.96 14.02 4.59
C ASP A 231 -21.13 13.23 5.92
N LYS A 232 -20.92 11.91 5.86
CA LYS A 232 -21.06 10.97 6.99
C LYS A 232 -19.74 10.61 7.65
N VAL A 233 -18.63 11.21 7.26
CA VAL A 233 -17.27 10.88 7.77
C VAL A 233 -17.10 11.07 9.29
N GLY A 234 -17.95 11.90 9.92
CA GLY A 234 -18.11 11.96 11.38
C GLY A 234 -17.30 13.03 12.11
N CYS A 235 -16.74 14.04 11.43
CA CYS A 235 -15.94 15.15 12.03
C CYS A 235 -16.67 16.50 12.11
N LYS A 236 -17.99 16.58 11.83
CA LYS A 236 -18.77 17.83 11.85
C LYS A 236 -18.78 18.53 13.21
N LYS A 237 -18.79 17.75 14.31
CA LYS A 237 -18.76 18.31 15.68
C LYS A 237 -17.39 18.93 16.00
N ASP A 238 -16.33 18.24 15.60
CA ASP A 238 -14.94 18.69 15.82
C ASP A 238 -14.69 19.98 15.02
N LEU A 239 -15.11 20.04 13.76
CA LEU A 239 -15.07 21.26 12.94
C LEU A 239 -15.83 22.42 13.60
N ALA A 240 -17.07 22.22 14.05
CA ALA A 240 -17.87 23.27 14.69
C ALA A 240 -17.25 23.75 16.01
N GLN A 241 -16.56 22.88 16.74
CA GLN A 241 -15.86 23.23 17.97
C GLN A 241 -14.63 24.10 17.69
N LEU A 242 -13.81 23.74 16.70
CA LEU A 242 -12.62 24.51 16.32
C LEU A 242 -13.00 25.90 15.77
N THR A 243 -14.01 25.98 14.91
CA THR A 243 -14.47 27.27 14.35
C THR A 243 -14.93 28.23 15.43
N LYS A 244 -15.65 27.75 16.47
CA LYS A 244 -16.09 28.58 17.59
C LYS A 244 -14.96 29.02 18.51
N ALA A 245 -13.89 28.26 18.60
CA ALA A 245 -12.73 28.59 19.45
C ALA A 245 -11.83 29.66 18.79
N GLY A 246 -11.91 29.83 17.47
CA GLY A 246 -11.17 30.82 16.70
C GLY A 246 -11.86 32.19 16.56
N GLU A 247 -13.16 32.28 16.96
CA GLU A 247 -13.92 33.55 17.06
C GLU A 247 -13.74 34.21 18.42
#